data_2215292ca142a10c41cbe4a93b340aab
#
_entry.id   2215292ca142a10c41cbe4a93b340aab
#
_cell.length_a   1.000
_cell.length_b   1.000
_cell.length_c   1.000
_cell.angle_alpha   90.00
_cell.angle_beta   90.00
_cell.angle_gamma   90.00
#
_symmetry.space_group_name_H-M   'P 1'
#
loop_
_entity.id
_entity.type
_entity.pdbx_description
1 polymer ?
#
loop_
_entity_poly.entity_id
_entity_poly.type
_entity_poly.pdbx_seq_one_letter_code
_entity_poly.pdbx_strand_id
1 'polypeptide(L)'
;MKKSTVKYLALLLACVAVALLAVIPMQRGQVDRSDWMSALDDTAPLNSLTIPGTHDTGALHSIAEISGKCQTLSIKEQLKIGVRFLDIRLQLVGDKLNVVHSFVDQMTDFEDSLADIVEFIRENESEFLIVSIKEDASPKNSDKKFAEVLEAMLLAYPEISTSRTLPATVGDARGRIHIAARYKNATIGLPCYDGWVDDEAFALGDIYVQDNYRVASADEKISDVRATYAVAQKKEHALVLNFTSCYLETCFPPIYAGLSAHDINRDTMAAMAEYADGPLGVLVCDFMTAELAEAIIGRNFK
;
A
#
# COMPACT_ATOMS: atom_id res chain seq x y z
N MET A 1 6.54 39.48 52.15
CA MET A 1 7.29 38.48 51.37
C MET A 1 8.64 39.06 50.97
N LYS A 2 9.74 38.38 51.27
CA LYS A 2 11.11 38.84 50.92
C LYS A 2 11.28 38.84 49.40
N LYS A 3 11.90 39.87 48.81
CA LYS A 3 12.15 40.01 47.35
C LYS A 3 12.79 38.77 46.72
N SER A 4 13.50 37.95 47.50
CA SER A 4 14.11 36.68 47.05
C SER A 4 13.05 35.61 46.79
N THR A 5 12.02 35.49 47.64
CA THR A 5 10.95 34.49 47.51
C THR A 5 10.13 34.67 46.23
N VAL A 6 9.90 35.94 45.83
CA VAL A 6 9.18 36.27 44.58
C VAL A 6 10.01 35.90 43.35
N LYS A 7 11.35 36.10 43.41
CA LYS A 7 12.24 35.70 42.31
C LYS A 7 12.30 34.18 42.11
N TYR A 8 12.37 33.42 43.19
CA TYR A 8 12.36 31.95 43.11
C TYR A 8 11.03 31.40 42.61
N LEU A 9 9.92 32.01 43.02
CA LEU A 9 8.59 31.61 42.53
C LEU A 9 8.41 31.92 41.03
N ALA A 10 8.91 33.07 40.57
CA ALA A 10 8.89 33.41 39.14
C ALA A 10 9.80 32.48 38.29
N LEU A 11 10.96 32.10 38.83
CA LEU A 11 11.85 31.14 38.15
C LEU A 11 11.23 29.74 38.07
N LEU A 12 10.60 29.30 39.16
CA LEU A 12 9.89 28.01 39.22
C LEU A 12 8.73 27.97 38.21
N LEU A 13 7.93 29.04 38.14
CA LEU A 13 6.84 29.17 37.18
C LEU A 13 7.33 29.21 35.73
N ALA A 14 8.47 29.86 35.47
CA ALA A 14 9.10 29.86 34.13
C ALA A 14 9.61 28.47 33.75
N CYS A 15 10.24 27.73 34.67
CA CYS A 15 10.70 26.37 34.43
C CYS A 15 9.51 25.39 34.22
N VAL A 16 8.43 25.56 34.96
CA VAL A 16 7.19 24.77 34.77
C VAL A 16 6.53 25.10 33.43
N ALA A 17 6.50 26.37 33.03
CA ALA A 17 5.97 26.77 31.71
C ALA A 17 6.81 26.23 30.55
N VAL A 18 8.15 26.22 30.66
CA VAL A 18 9.07 25.62 29.67
C VAL A 18 8.92 24.10 29.65
N ALA A 19 8.77 23.47 30.82
CA ALA A 19 8.53 22.03 30.91
C ALA A 19 7.14 21.65 30.34
N LEU A 20 6.11 22.45 30.55
CA LEU A 20 4.79 22.26 29.94
C LEU A 20 4.79 22.48 28.43
N LEU A 21 5.58 23.43 27.91
CA LEU A 21 5.76 23.63 26.46
C LEU A 21 6.59 22.51 25.82
N ALA A 22 7.48 21.86 26.57
CA ALA A 22 8.25 20.69 26.10
C ALA A 22 7.47 19.38 26.21
N VAL A 23 6.37 19.33 26.97
CA VAL A 23 5.51 18.15 27.21
C VAL A 23 4.17 18.25 26.47
N ILE A 24 3.89 19.36 25.76
CA ILE A 24 2.84 19.31 24.75
C ILE A 24 3.45 18.46 23.63
N PRO A 25 3.08 17.15 23.49
CA PRO A 25 3.31 16.52 22.21
C PRO A 25 2.58 17.45 21.24
N MET A 26 3.28 18.07 20.30
CA MET A 26 2.62 18.45 19.08
C MET A 26 1.94 17.16 18.64
N GLN A 27 0.65 17.02 18.89
CA GLN A 27 -0.18 16.19 18.06
C GLN A 27 0.08 16.77 16.66
N ARG A 28 1.08 16.22 15.97
CA ARG A 28 1.10 16.26 14.52
C ARG A 28 -0.25 15.69 14.17
N GLY A 29 -1.20 16.57 13.81
CA GLY A 29 -2.50 16.16 13.36
C GLY A 29 -2.20 15.07 12.33
N GLN A 30 -2.88 13.95 12.44
CA GLN A 30 -2.70 12.83 11.51
C GLN A 30 -2.80 13.46 10.13
N VAL A 31 -1.70 13.45 9.37
CA VAL A 31 -1.61 14.16 8.10
C VAL A 31 -2.64 13.51 7.19
N ASP A 32 -3.71 14.24 6.90
CA ASP A 32 -4.72 13.81 5.94
C ASP A 32 -4.15 14.00 4.53
N ARG A 33 -4.05 12.93 3.79
CA ARG A 33 -3.58 12.85 2.41
C ARG A 33 -4.65 12.23 1.51
N SER A 34 -5.91 12.40 1.88
CA SER A 34 -7.03 11.83 1.12
C SER A 34 -7.16 12.38 -0.28
N ASP A 35 -6.60 13.56 -0.56
CA ASP A 35 -6.74 14.28 -1.82
C ASP A 35 -5.39 14.70 -2.46
N TRP A 36 -4.29 14.01 -2.12
CA TRP A 36 -2.96 14.42 -2.55
C TRP A 36 -2.75 14.43 -4.07
N MET A 37 -3.50 13.60 -4.80
CA MET A 37 -3.42 13.58 -6.26
C MET A 37 -4.10 14.81 -6.90
N SER A 38 -4.93 15.57 -6.16
CA SER A 38 -5.53 16.82 -6.63
C SER A 38 -4.48 17.84 -7.08
N ALA A 39 -3.26 17.78 -6.52
CA ALA A 39 -2.14 18.66 -6.85
C ALA A 39 -1.32 18.16 -8.06
N LEU A 40 -1.63 16.99 -8.64
CA LEU A 40 -0.96 16.49 -9.84
C LEU A 40 -1.57 17.06 -11.11
N ASP A 41 -0.71 17.24 -12.13
CA ASP A 41 -1.15 17.63 -13.47
C ASP A 41 -1.91 16.46 -14.14
N ASP A 42 -3.09 16.75 -14.71
CA ASP A 42 -3.91 15.76 -15.42
C ASP A 42 -3.19 15.13 -16.61
N THR A 43 -2.25 15.85 -17.23
CA THR A 43 -1.46 15.37 -18.38
C THR A 43 -0.26 14.53 -17.96
N ALA A 44 0.05 14.44 -16.67
CA ALA A 44 1.18 13.65 -16.18
C ALA A 44 0.97 12.17 -16.49
N PRO A 45 1.94 11.49 -17.12
CA PRO A 45 1.86 10.05 -17.36
C PRO A 45 1.84 9.25 -16.04
N LEU A 46 1.06 8.17 -15.97
CA LEU A 46 1.01 7.33 -14.76
C LEU A 46 2.40 6.80 -14.35
N ASN A 47 3.23 6.44 -15.32
CA ASN A 47 4.58 5.94 -15.06
C ASN A 47 5.58 7.02 -14.62
N SER A 48 5.15 8.27 -14.50
CA SER A 48 5.94 9.34 -13.90
C SER A 48 5.71 9.50 -12.40
N LEU A 49 4.82 8.70 -11.82
CA LEU A 49 4.45 8.80 -10.42
C LEU A 49 5.25 7.86 -9.50
N THR A 50 5.34 8.28 -8.24
CA THR A 50 5.74 7.41 -7.12
C THR A 50 4.54 7.27 -6.19
N ILE A 51 4.00 6.05 -6.06
CA ILE A 51 2.70 5.80 -5.44
C ILE A 51 2.88 4.93 -4.19
N PRO A 52 2.38 5.33 -3.00
CA PRO A 52 2.34 4.45 -1.85
C PRO A 52 1.32 3.33 -2.05
N GLY A 53 1.76 2.10 -1.81
CA GLY A 53 0.97 0.89 -1.89
C GLY A 53 1.14 0.00 -0.68
N THR A 54 0.18 -0.85 -0.41
CA THR A 54 0.22 -1.82 0.68
C THR A 54 0.16 -3.24 0.17
N HIS A 55 1.11 -4.08 0.64
CA HIS A 55 1.08 -5.52 0.45
C HIS A 55 0.04 -6.11 1.39
N ASP A 56 -0.70 -7.11 0.88
CA ASP A 56 -1.72 -7.81 1.68
C ASP A 56 -2.58 -6.83 2.51
N THR A 57 -3.18 -5.87 1.80
CA THR A 57 -3.80 -4.65 2.36
C THR A 57 -4.79 -4.93 3.48
N GLY A 58 -5.55 -6.03 3.39
CA GLY A 58 -6.54 -6.44 4.38
C GLY A 58 -6.01 -7.38 5.46
N ALA A 59 -4.72 -7.73 5.47
CA ALA A 59 -4.13 -8.65 6.43
C ALA A 59 -3.82 -7.97 7.77
N LEU A 60 -4.86 -7.81 8.59
CA LEU A 60 -4.83 -7.12 9.89
C LEU A 60 -4.69 -8.08 11.07
N HIS A 61 -4.94 -9.36 10.86
CA HIS A 61 -4.93 -10.38 11.91
C HIS A 61 -3.79 -11.37 11.71
N SER A 62 -3.23 -11.86 12.82
CA SER A 62 -2.18 -12.87 12.81
C SER A 62 -2.59 -14.10 13.60
N ILE A 63 -2.03 -15.27 13.23
CA ILE A 63 -2.05 -16.44 14.09
C ILE A 63 -0.79 -16.37 14.98
N ALA A 64 -1.00 -16.43 16.29
CA ALA A 64 0.07 -16.40 17.30
C ALA A 64 1.04 -15.19 17.15
N GLU A 65 0.56 -14.06 16.66
CA GLU A 65 1.29 -12.79 16.49
C GLU A 65 2.57 -12.87 15.64
N ILE A 66 2.79 -13.97 14.92
CA ILE A 66 4.03 -14.21 14.18
C ILE A 66 3.81 -14.17 12.68
N SER A 67 2.66 -14.62 12.18
CA SER A 67 2.39 -14.72 10.74
C SER A 67 0.98 -14.32 10.39
N GLY A 68 0.77 -13.87 9.14
CA GLY A 68 -0.53 -13.53 8.59
C GLY A 68 -0.92 -12.05 8.70
N LYS A 69 -0.20 -11.25 9.49
CA LYS A 69 -0.43 -9.81 9.61
C LYS A 69 0.60 -9.04 8.80
N CYS A 70 0.13 -8.22 7.87
CA CYS A 70 0.96 -7.37 7.02
C CYS A 70 0.67 -5.88 7.22
N GLN A 71 -0.46 -5.51 7.83
CA GLN A 71 -0.84 -4.11 8.07
C GLN A 71 -1.37 -3.91 9.50
N THR A 72 -1.29 -2.67 9.99
CA THR A 72 -1.90 -2.27 11.27
C THR A 72 -3.08 -1.33 11.09
N LEU A 73 -3.14 -0.62 9.98
CA LEU A 73 -4.18 0.32 9.64
C LEU A 73 -5.28 -0.37 8.84
N SER A 74 -6.54 -0.05 9.13
CA SER A 74 -7.67 -0.45 8.30
C SER A 74 -7.54 0.13 6.88
N ILE A 75 -8.28 -0.40 5.91
CA ILE A 75 -8.28 0.10 4.52
C ILE A 75 -8.62 1.60 4.49
N LYS A 76 -9.63 2.05 5.23
CA LYS A 76 -9.98 3.48 5.35
C LYS A 76 -8.81 4.33 5.85
N GLU A 77 -8.10 3.86 6.88
CA GLU A 77 -6.94 4.57 7.42
C GLU A 77 -5.77 4.58 6.45
N GLN A 78 -5.53 3.47 5.74
CA GLN A 78 -4.50 3.40 4.70
C GLN A 78 -4.80 4.40 3.56
N LEU A 79 -6.03 4.46 3.07
CA LEU A 79 -6.45 5.44 2.06
C LEU A 79 -6.29 6.88 2.56
N LYS A 80 -6.66 7.14 3.83
CA LYS A 80 -6.57 8.46 4.45
C LYS A 80 -5.13 8.96 4.58
N ILE A 81 -4.17 8.08 4.84
CA ILE A 81 -2.75 8.47 4.87
C ILE A 81 -2.10 8.55 3.48
N GLY A 82 -2.85 8.27 2.41
CA GLY A 82 -2.44 8.49 1.03
C GLY A 82 -2.12 7.26 0.20
N VAL A 83 -2.36 6.04 0.70
CA VAL A 83 -2.19 4.81 -0.08
C VAL A 83 -3.13 4.81 -1.29
N ARG A 84 -2.60 4.45 -2.48
CA ARG A 84 -3.37 4.41 -3.74
C ARG A 84 -3.18 3.11 -4.53
N PHE A 85 -2.37 2.20 -4.04
CA PHE A 85 -2.29 0.83 -4.52
C PHE A 85 -2.64 -0.13 -3.37
N LEU A 86 -3.61 -1.00 -3.60
CA LEU A 86 -4.08 -1.98 -2.64
C LEU A 86 -3.85 -3.40 -3.19
N ASP A 87 -3.15 -4.26 -2.45
CA ASP A 87 -3.00 -5.68 -2.77
C ASP A 87 -4.01 -6.49 -1.94
N ILE A 88 -5.15 -6.79 -2.54
CA ILE A 88 -6.26 -7.51 -1.90
C ILE A 88 -6.17 -8.99 -2.25
N ARG A 89 -6.19 -9.84 -1.24
CA ARG A 89 -6.15 -11.30 -1.38
C ARG A 89 -7.39 -11.94 -0.85
N LEU A 90 -8.01 -12.79 -1.67
CA LEU A 90 -9.35 -13.30 -1.42
C LEU A 90 -9.42 -14.82 -1.55
N GLN A 91 -10.37 -15.40 -0.82
CA GLN A 91 -10.84 -16.76 -1.01
C GLN A 91 -12.37 -16.76 -1.18
N LEU A 92 -12.88 -17.51 -2.14
CA LEU A 92 -14.31 -17.77 -2.25
C LEU A 92 -14.70 -18.86 -1.25
N VAL A 93 -15.57 -18.52 -0.29
CA VAL A 93 -16.08 -19.45 0.73
C VAL A 93 -17.61 -19.45 0.68
N GLY A 94 -18.21 -20.58 0.26
CA GLY A 94 -19.63 -20.59 -0.08
C GLY A 94 -19.89 -19.61 -1.24
N ASP A 95 -20.73 -18.61 -0.98
CA ASP A 95 -21.06 -17.54 -1.96
C ASP A 95 -20.42 -16.19 -1.61
N LYS A 96 -19.48 -16.17 -0.65
CA LYS A 96 -18.83 -14.96 -0.15
C LYS A 96 -17.34 -14.92 -0.47
N LEU A 97 -16.82 -13.74 -0.64
CA LEU A 97 -15.40 -13.47 -0.80
C LEU A 97 -14.82 -13.00 0.54
N ASN A 98 -14.03 -13.85 1.17
CA ASN A 98 -13.35 -13.54 2.41
C ASN A 98 -11.96 -12.98 2.11
N VAL A 99 -11.57 -11.95 2.84
CA VAL A 99 -10.18 -11.48 2.85
C VAL A 99 -9.32 -12.51 3.58
N VAL A 100 -8.23 -12.94 2.93
CA VAL A 100 -7.33 -13.96 3.47
C VAL A 100 -5.87 -13.56 3.25
N HIS A 101 -4.97 -14.11 4.08
CA HIS A 101 -3.55 -14.17 3.80
C HIS A 101 -3.14 -15.64 3.77
N SER A 102 -2.93 -16.19 2.59
CA SER A 102 -2.74 -17.64 2.42
C SER A 102 -3.90 -18.43 3.03
N PHE A 103 -3.68 -19.20 4.10
CA PHE A 103 -4.70 -19.97 4.84
C PHE A 103 -5.28 -19.22 6.05
N VAL A 104 -4.83 -18.01 6.33
CA VAL A 104 -5.28 -17.20 7.47
C VAL A 104 -6.47 -16.34 7.04
N ASP A 105 -7.65 -16.69 7.55
CA ASP A 105 -8.86 -15.87 7.38
C ASP A 105 -8.71 -14.56 8.18
N GLN A 106 -8.89 -13.44 7.52
CA GLN A 106 -8.80 -12.11 8.13
C GLN A 106 -10.10 -11.65 8.80
N MET A 107 -11.09 -12.54 8.89
CA MET A 107 -12.39 -12.30 9.53
C MET A 107 -13.11 -11.06 8.95
N THR A 108 -12.84 -10.75 7.69
CA THR A 108 -13.40 -9.62 6.96
C THR A 108 -14.02 -10.10 5.65
N ASP A 109 -15.27 -9.73 5.43
CA ASP A 109 -15.93 -9.92 4.14
C ASP A 109 -15.39 -8.85 3.15
N PHE A 110 -15.09 -9.26 1.92
CA PHE A 110 -14.60 -8.32 0.92
C PHE A 110 -15.66 -7.27 0.52
N GLU A 111 -16.96 -7.59 0.65
CA GLU A 111 -18.02 -6.63 0.38
C GLU A 111 -17.89 -5.37 1.25
N ASP A 112 -17.57 -5.53 2.54
CA ASP A 112 -17.32 -4.41 3.46
C ASP A 112 -16.10 -3.62 3.03
N SER A 113 -15.01 -4.31 2.69
CA SER A 113 -13.78 -3.68 2.21
C SER A 113 -13.99 -2.91 0.90
N LEU A 114 -14.76 -3.48 -0.02
CA LEU A 114 -15.10 -2.84 -1.31
C LEU A 114 -15.96 -1.60 -1.10
N ALA A 115 -16.91 -1.64 -0.16
CA ALA A 115 -17.74 -0.49 0.19
C ALA A 115 -16.87 0.69 0.67
N ASP A 116 -15.89 0.41 1.55
CA ASP A 116 -14.94 1.42 2.05
C ASP A 116 -14.09 2.03 0.92
N ILE A 117 -13.62 1.20 -0.01
CA ILE A 117 -12.82 1.62 -1.16
C ILE A 117 -13.63 2.51 -2.12
N VAL A 118 -14.87 2.10 -2.39
CA VAL A 118 -15.79 2.85 -3.28
C VAL A 118 -16.21 4.18 -2.64
N GLU A 119 -16.55 4.18 -1.34
CA GLU A 119 -16.87 5.40 -0.59
C GLU A 119 -15.73 6.40 -0.68
N PHE A 120 -14.48 5.96 -0.50
CA PHE A 120 -13.32 6.82 -0.60
C PHE A 120 -13.22 7.53 -1.97
N ILE A 121 -13.38 6.80 -3.08
CA ILE A 121 -13.31 7.41 -4.42
C ILE A 121 -14.47 8.38 -4.67
N ARG A 122 -15.67 8.10 -4.17
CA ARG A 122 -16.82 9.02 -4.26
C ARG A 122 -16.60 10.33 -3.51
N GLU A 123 -15.93 10.26 -2.38
CA GLU A 123 -15.61 11.42 -1.57
C GLU A 123 -14.39 12.20 -2.09
N ASN A 124 -13.53 11.55 -2.89
CA ASN A 124 -12.26 12.09 -3.36
C ASN A 124 -12.11 11.88 -4.88
N GLU A 125 -12.92 12.55 -5.69
CA GLU A 125 -12.97 12.38 -7.16
C GLU A 125 -11.67 12.78 -7.87
N SER A 126 -10.80 13.55 -7.23
CA SER A 126 -9.44 13.85 -7.74
C SER A 126 -8.50 12.66 -7.73
N GLU A 127 -8.81 11.66 -6.94
CA GLU A 127 -7.99 10.48 -6.73
C GLU A 127 -8.33 9.35 -7.71
N PHE A 128 -7.42 8.40 -7.82
CA PHE A 128 -7.68 7.09 -8.41
C PHE A 128 -7.04 6.00 -7.55
N LEU A 129 -7.51 4.79 -7.70
CA LEU A 129 -6.92 3.62 -7.04
C LEU A 129 -6.54 2.56 -8.06
N ILE A 130 -5.44 1.87 -7.80
CA ILE A 130 -5.09 0.62 -8.45
C ILE A 130 -5.28 -0.49 -7.40
N VAL A 131 -6.17 -1.42 -7.68
CA VAL A 131 -6.49 -2.53 -6.76
C VAL A 131 -6.10 -3.85 -7.41
N SER A 132 -5.01 -4.43 -6.93
CA SER A 132 -4.61 -5.79 -7.27
C SER A 132 -5.49 -6.76 -6.50
N ILE A 133 -6.22 -7.62 -7.21
CA ILE A 133 -7.06 -8.65 -6.59
C ILE A 133 -6.52 -10.02 -6.96
N LYS A 134 -6.14 -10.81 -5.95
CA LYS A 134 -5.60 -12.16 -6.10
C LYS A 134 -6.55 -13.19 -5.51
N GLU A 135 -6.83 -14.26 -6.28
CA GLU A 135 -7.37 -15.49 -5.71
C GLU A 135 -6.22 -16.20 -4.99
N ASP A 136 -6.15 -16.03 -3.65
CA ASP A 136 -5.00 -16.48 -2.85
C ASP A 136 -5.15 -17.93 -2.34
N ALA A 137 -6.39 -18.41 -2.29
CA ALA A 137 -6.69 -19.79 -1.93
C ALA A 137 -7.85 -20.32 -2.77
N SER A 138 -7.83 -21.62 -3.04
CA SER A 138 -8.90 -22.29 -3.81
C SER A 138 -10.26 -22.11 -3.17
N PRO A 139 -11.35 -22.06 -3.97
CA PRO A 139 -12.70 -21.99 -3.47
C PRO A 139 -13.03 -23.10 -2.47
N LYS A 140 -13.77 -22.75 -1.42
CA LYS A 140 -14.19 -23.68 -0.37
C LYS A 140 -15.71 -23.69 -0.23
N ASN A 141 -16.33 -24.86 -0.24
CA ASN A 141 -17.77 -25.03 -0.11
C ASN A 141 -18.58 -24.21 -1.12
N SER A 142 -18.09 -24.08 -2.36
CA SER A 142 -18.74 -23.37 -3.44
C SER A 142 -18.61 -24.12 -4.76
N ASP A 143 -19.71 -24.16 -5.54
CA ASP A 143 -19.70 -24.64 -6.92
C ASP A 143 -19.56 -23.50 -7.94
N LYS A 144 -19.51 -22.23 -7.46
CA LYS A 144 -19.32 -21.04 -8.27
C LYS A 144 -17.83 -20.82 -8.58
N LYS A 145 -17.56 -20.11 -9.67
CA LYS A 145 -16.21 -19.69 -9.98
C LYS A 145 -15.89 -18.37 -9.29
N PHE A 146 -14.67 -18.22 -8.80
CA PHE A 146 -14.18 -17.01 -8.15
C PHE A 146 -14.44 -15.76 -9.00
N ALA A 147 -14.04 -15.77 -10.28
CA ALA A 147 -14.22 -14.63 -11.19
C ALA A 147 -15.69 -14.23 -11.34
N GLU A 148 -16.62 -15.20 -11.45
CA GLU A 148 -18.05 -14.93 -11.61
C GLU A 148 -18.62 -14.18 -10.39
N VAL A 149 -18.25 -14.61 -9.17
CA VAL A 149 -18.72 -13.97 -7.94
C VAL A 149 -18.09 -12.59 -7.76
N LEU A 150 -16.76 -12.50 -7.96
CA LEU A 150 -16.03 -11.25 -7.81
C LEU A 150 -16.50 -10.18 -8.80
N GLU A 151 -16.56 -10.50 -10.09
CA GLU A 151 -16.91 -9.54 -11.12
C GLU A 151 -18.38 -9.09 -11.03
N ALA A 152 -19.30 -9.97 -10.60
CA ALA A 152 -20.68 -9.57 -10.32
C ALA A 152 -20.73 -8.52 -9.19
N MET A 153 -19.91 -8.66 -8.16
CA MET A 153 -19.81 -7.69 -7.06
C MET A 153 -19.18 -6.38 -7.54
N LEU A 154 -18.06 -6.43 -8.27
CA LEU A 154 -17.36 -5.25 -8.78
C LEU A 154 -18.22 -4.43 -9.74
N LEU A 155 -18.94 -5.10 -10.66
CA LEU A 155 -19.78 -4.44 -11.68
C LEU A 155 -21.04 -3.76 -11.10
N ALA A 156 -21.36 -3.97 -9.82
CA ALA A 156 -22.41 -3.22 -9.14
C ALA A 156 -22.01 -1.74 -8.88
N TYR A 157 -20.75 -1.39 -9.01
CA TYR A 157 -20.22 -0.07 -8.71
C TYR A 157 -19.69 0.63 -9.98
N PRO A 158 -20.26 1.79 -10.37
CA PRO A 158 -19.85 2.51 -11.58
C PRO A 158 -18.43 3.08 -11.49
N GLU A 159 -17.85 3.21 -10.30
CA GLU A 159 -16.48 3.65 -10.06
C GLU A 159 -15.43 2.63 -10.50
N ILE A 160 -15.80 1.36 -10.61
CA ILE A 160 -14.92 0.30 -11.10
C ILE A 160 -14.69 0.46 -12.60
N SER A 161 -13.43 0.57 -12.97
CA SER A 161 -13.02 0.54 -14.37
C SER A 161 -13.03 -0.90 -14.91
N THR A 162 -13.78 -1.13 -16.00
CA THR A 162 -13.78 -2.41 -16.70
C THR A 162 -12.65 -2.55 -17.73
N SER A 163 -11.84 -1.49 -17.90
CA SER A 163 -10.74 -1.46 -18.85
C SER A 163 -9.73 -2.58 -18.57
N ARG A 164 -9.25 -3.19 -19.64
CA ARG A 164 -8.20 -4.21 -19.59
C ARG A 164 -6.78 -3.63 -19.75
N THR A 165 -6.69 -2.31 -19.76
CA THR A 165 -5.42 -1.56 -19.80
C THR A 165 -5.45 -0.48 -18.72
N LEU A 166 -4.28 -0.07 -18.27
CA LEU A 166 -4.15 1.10 -17.40
C LEU A 166 -4.40 2.39 -18.19
N PRO A 167 -4.91 3.44 -17.55
CA PRO A 167 -4.99 4.77 -18.15
C PRO A 167 -3.58 5.30 -18.45
N ALA A 168 -3.47 6.18 -19.44
CA ALA A 168 -2.18 6.74 -19.83
C ALA A 168 -1.75 7.89 -18.91
N THR A 169 -2.70 8.69 -18.44
CA THR A 169 -2.45 9.90 -17.65
C THR A 169 -3.21 9.90 -16.33
N VAL A 170 -2.83 10.81 -15.44
CA VAL A 170 -3.52 11.05 -14.17
C VAL A 170 -4.98 11.44 -14.42
N GLY A 171 -5.24 12.35 -15.36
CA GLY A 171 -6.60 12.81 -15.68
C GLY A 171 -7.49 11.67 -16.18
N ASP A 172 -6.95 10.74 -16.99
CA ASP A 172 -7.69 9.57 -17.48
C ASP A 172 -8.01 8.58 -16.34
N ALA A 173 -7.24 8.62 -15.26
CA ALA A 173 -7.37 7.70 -14.13
C ALA A 173 -8.35 8.17 -13.06
N ARG A 174 -8.54 9.49 -12.88
CA ARG A 174 -9.28 10.09 -11.77
C ARG A 174 -10.72 9.57 -11.62
N GLY A 175 -11.19 9.52 -10.38
CA GLY A 175 -12.53 9.10 -9.98
C GLY A 175 -12.81 7.62 -10.25
N ARG A 176 -11.76 6.81 -10.48
CA ARG A 176 -11.89 5.40 -10.84
C ARG A 176 -11.03 4.47 -9.99
N ILE A 177 -11.50 3.23 -9.91
CA ILE A 177 -10.80 2.10 -9.32
C ILE A 177 -10.38 1.19 -10.48
N HIS A 178 -9.06 1.09 -10.72
CA HIS A 178 -8.47 0.27 -11.77
C HIS A 178 -8.06 -1.08 -11.19
N ILE A 179 -8.58 -2.16 -11.75
CA ILE A 179 -8.33 -3.52 -11.25
C ILE A 179 -7.10 -4.12 -11.95
N ALA A 180 -6.14 -4.64 -11.17
CA ALA A 180 -5.11 -5.56 -11.63
C ALA A 180 -5.54 -6.99 -11.25
N ALA A 181 -6.00 -7.73 -12.25
CA ALA A 181 -6.69 -9.00 -12.06
C ALA A 181 -5.69 -10.16 -11.93
N ARG A 182 -5.37 -10.58 -10.70
CA ARG A 182 -4.52 -11.73 -10.39
C ARG A 182 -5.36 -12.98 -10.07
N TYR A 183 -6.40 -13.21 -10.85
CA TYR A 183 -7.29 -14.37 -10.74
C TYR A 183 -7.62 -14.93 -12.12
N LYS A 184 -7.93 -16.22 -12.16
CA LYS A 184 -8.18 -16.95 -13.39
C LYS A 184 -9.48 -16.53 -14.05
N ASN A 185 -9.49 -16.48 -15.39
CA ASN A 185 -10.65 -16.13 -16.22
C ASN A 185 -11.20 -14.71 -15.98
N ALA A 186 -10.37 -13.76 -15.64
CA ALA A 186 -10.75 -12.35 -15.54
C ALA A 186 -11.27 -11.79 -16.87
N THR A 187 -12.44 -11.16 -16.86
CA THR A 187 -13.04 -10.48 -18.01
C THR A 187 -12.89 -8.96 -17.96
N ILE A 188 -12.66 -8.41 -16.75
CA ILE A 188 -12.39 -7.00 -16.51
C ILE A 188 -11.02 -6.80 -15.87
N GLY A 189 -10.52 -5.55 -15.91
CA GLY A 189 -9.24 -5.18 -15.32
C GLY A 189 -8.04 -5.63 -16.15
N LEU A 190 -6.85 -5.11 -15.79
CA LEU A 190 -5.57 -5.49 -16.38
C LEU A 190 -5.29 -6.97 -16.09
N PRO A 191 -5.08 -7.82 -17.11
CA PRO A 191 -4.86 -9.25 -16.90
C PRO A 191 -3.45 -9.48 -16.32
N CYS A 192 -3.40 -9.91 -15.07
CA CYS A 192 -2.16 -10.16 -14.34
C CYS A 192 -2.01 -11.61 -13.84
N TYR A 193 -2.98 -12.49 -14.11
CA TYR A 193 -2.92 -13.87 -13.63
C TYR A 193 -1.91 -14.71 -14.41
N ASP A 194 -2.09 -14.79 -15.75
CA ASP A 194 -1.20 -15.56 -16.59
C ASP A 194 0.12 -14.81 -16.76
N GLY A 195 1.22 -15.43 -16.33
CA GLY A 195 2.56 -14.87 -16.41
C GLY A 195 3.03 -14.12 -15.18
N TRP A 196 2.24 -14.06 -14.10
CA TRP A 196 2.77 -13.62 -12.80
C TRP A 196 3.71 -14.69 -12.26
N VAL A 197 4.99 -14.32 -12.11
CA VAL A 197 6.03 -15.23 -11.62
C VAL A 197 6.15 -15.09 -10.12
N ASP A 198 6.22 -16.22 -9.41
CA ASP A 198 6.30 -16.25 -7.95
C ASP A 198 7.76 -16.01 -7.53
N ASP A 199 7.95 -15.08 -6.57
CA ASP A 199 9.24 -14.80 -5.94
C ASP A 199 10.35 -14.37 -6.92
N GLU A 200 9.99 -13.55 -7.92
CA GLU A 200 10.93 -13.07 -8.95
C GLU A 200 10.65 -11.60 -9.33
N ALA A 201 11.58 -11.03 -10.11
CA ALA A 201 11.39 -9.77 -10.82
C ALA A 201 11.20 -10.05 -12.32
N PHE A 202 10.11 -9.54 -12.91
CA PHE A 202 9.72 -9.86 -14.29
C PHE A 202 8.93 -8.72 -14.95
N ALA A 203 8.88 -8.76 -16.29
CA ALA A 203 7.95 -7.93 -17.06
C ALA A 203 6.70 -8.75 -17.43
N LEU A 204 5.52 -8.12 -17.30
CA LEU A 204 4.24 -8.71 -17.64
C LEU A 204 3.45 -7.73 -18.50
N GLY A 205 3.44 -7.92 -19.82
CA GLY A 205 2.90 -6.94 -20.74
C GLY A 205 3.57 -5.57 -20.54
N ASP A 206 2.76 -4.54 -20.28
CA ASP A 206 3.24 -3.17 -20.08
C ASP A 206 3.64 -2.85 -18.63
N ILE A 207 3.60 -3.82 -17.72
CA ILE A 207 4.02 -3.61 -16.34
C ILE A 207 5.32 -4.36 -16.02
N TYR A 208 6.06 -3.84 -15.05
CA TYR A 208 7.19 -4.51 -14.44
C TYR A 208 6.90 -4.77 -12.98
N VAL A 209 7.21 -5.96 -12.49
CA VAL A 209 6.96 -6.40 -11.11
C VAL A 209 8.27 -6.89 -10.50
N GLN A 210 8.61 -6.42 -9.32
CA GLN A 210 9.57 -7.02 -8.41
C GLN A 210 8.80 -7.54 -7.21
N ASP A 211 8.71 -8.86 -7.05
CA ASP A 211 8.00 -9.55 -5.97
C ASP A 211 8.92 -10.63 -5.35
N ASN A 212 10.24 -10.32 -5.20
CA ASN A 212 11.19 -11.17 -4.50
C ASN A 212 10.92 -11.05 -2.99
N TYR A 213 10.19 -11.99 -2.44
CA TYR A 213 9.78 -11.91 -1.04
C TYR A 213 10.53 -12.87 -0.12
N ARG A 214 11.25 -13.88 -0.68
CA ARG A 214 12.14 -14.80 0.05
C ARG A 214 13.57 -14.30 -0.07
N VAL A 215 14.10 -13.68 0.94
CA VAL A 215 15.43 -13.08 0.90
C VAL A 215 16.29 -13.54 2.08
N ALA A 216 17.60 -13.57 1.88
CA ALA A 216 18.53 -13.96 2.93
C ALA A 216 18.80 -12.80 3.93
N SER A 217 18.57 -11.56 3.52
CA SER A 217 18.83 -10.39 4.37
C SER A 217 18.00 -9.17 3.95
N ALA A 218 17.90 -8.18 4.86
CA ALA A 218 17.32 -6.88 4.53
C ALA A 218 18.11 -6.16 3.43
N ASP A 219 19.45 -6.28 3.43
CA ASP A 219 20.29 -5.66 2.40
C ASP A 219 20.02 -6.22 1.00
N GLU A 220 19.75 -7.53 0.90
CA GLU A 220 19.34 -8.16 -0.36
C GLU A 220 18.02 -7.58 -0.84
N LYS A 221 17.00 -7.51 0.04
CA LYS A 221 15.72 -6.88 -0.31
C LYS A 221 15.88 -5.43 -0.77
N ILE A 222 16.67 -4.65 -0.08
CA ILE A 222 16.90 -3.25 -0.45
C ILE A 222 17.70 -3.13 -1.76
N SER A 223 18.55 -4.11 -2.07
CA SER A 223 19.22 -4.17 -3.39
C SER A 223 18.18 -4.37 -4.51
N ASP A 224 17.21 -5.29 -4.35
CA ASP A 224 16.14 -5.51 -5.30
C ASP A 224 15.24 -4.27 -5.47
N VAL A 225 14.92 -3.61 -4.35
CA VAL A 225 14.16 -2.35 -4.35
C VAL A 225 14.89 -1.27 -5.16
N ARG A 226 16.20 -1.09 -4.96
CA ARG A 226 17.02 -0.12 -5.73
C ARG A 226 17.12 -0.48 -7.21
N ALA A 227 17.29 -1.75 -7.54
CA ALA A 227 17.32 -2.20 -8.92
C ALA A 227 16.00 -1.85 -9.64
N THR A 228 14.88 -1.98 -8.95
CA THR A 228 13.55 -1.65 -9.46
C THR A 228 13.32 -0.13 -9.59
N TYR A 229 13.90 0.69 -8.73
CA TYR A 229 13.92 2.15 -8.94
C TYR A 229 14.57 2.52 -10.27
N ALA A 230 15.70 1.86 -10.60
CA ALA A 230 16.37 2.08 -11.88
C ALA A 230 15.52 1.69 -13.09
N VAL A 231 14.61 0.70 -12.95
CA VAL A 231 13.63 0.34 -13.98
C VAL A 231 12.56 1.44 -14.09
N ALA A 232 12.00 1.90 -12.96
CA ALA A 232 10.98 2.95 -12.96
C ALA A 232 11.48 4.27 -13.57
N GLN A 233 12.74 4.63 -13.33
CA GLN A 233 13.37 5.83 -13.89
C GLN A 233 13.39 5.85 -15.43
N LYS A 234 13.40 4.68 -16.08
CA LYS A 234 13.40 4.59 -17.55
C LYS A 234 12.04 4.90 -18.18
N LYS A 235 10.94 4.77 -17.41
CA LYS A 235 9.57 4.99 -17.88
C LYS A 235 9.17 4.13 -19.09
N GLU A 236 9.78 2.95 -19.23
CA GLU A 236 9.54 2.01 -20.33
C GLU A 236 8.27 1.17 -20.11
N HIS A 237 7.80 1.07 -18.86
CA HIS A 237 6.60 0.34 -18.47
C HIS A 237 5.49 1.31 -18.05
N ALA A 238 4.24 0.95 -18.30
CA ALA A 238 3.08 1.74 -17.88
C ALA A 238 2.94 1.80 -16.34
N LEU A 239 3.41 0.75 -15.66
CA LEU A 239 3.43 0.68 -14.20
C LEU A 239 4.63 -0.17 -13.75
N VAL A 240 5.28 0.24 -12.67
CA VAL A 240 6.32 -0.54 -12.01
C VAL A 240 5.85 -0.83 -10.58
N LEU A 241 5.66 -2.10 -10.25
CA LEU A 241 5.32 -2.57 -8.91
C LEU A 241 6.59 -3.03 -8.20
N ASN A 242 6.90 -2.40 -7.09
CA ASN A 242 8.10 -2.66 -6.30
C ASN A 242 7.68 -3.10 -4.90
N PHE A 243 7.56 -4.40 -4.68
CA PHE A 243 7.21 -4.94 -3.37
C PHE A 243 8.40 -4.82 -2.44
N THR A 244 8.23 -4.09 -1.35
CA THR A 244 9.23 -4.02 -0.26
C THR A 244 8.96 -5.07 0.81
N SER A 245 7.80 -5.73 0.74
CA SER A 245 7.43 -6.85 1.60
C SER A 245 8.36 -8.04 1.41
N CYS A 246 8.72 -8.70 2.50
CA CYS A 246 9.54 -9.90 2.47
C CYS A 246 9.51 -10.66 3.80
N TYR A 247 10.02 -11.89 3.78
CA TYR A 247 10.47 -12.59 4.98
C TYR A 247 11.91 -13.08 4.82
N LEU A 248 12.64 -13.18 5.94
CA LEU A 248 14.05 -13.54 5.94
C LEU A 248 14.19 -15.04 6.21
N GLU A 249 14.81 -15.77 5.26
CA GLU A 249 14.99 -17.21 5.33
C GLU A 249 16.24 -17.67 6.14
N THR A 250 17.03 -16.74 6.68
CA THR A 250 18.34 -17.02 7.28
C THR A 250 18.31 -17.83 8.58
N CYS A 251 17.14 -18.03 9.18
CA CYS A 251 16.99 -18.79 10.41
C CYS A 251 15.71 -19.63 10.39
N PHE A 252 15.63 -20.59 11.31
CA PHE A 252 14.40 -21.35 11.55
C PHE A 252 13.89 -21.09 12.96
N PRO A 253 12.67 -20.58 13.15
CA PRO A 253 11.69 -20.18 12.12
C PRO A 253 12.13 -18.94 11.33
N PRO A 254 11.66 -18.74 10.08
CA PRO A 254 11.94 -17.55 9.31
C PRO A 254 11.49 -16.27 10.03
N ILE A 255 12.19 -15.17 9.76
CA ILE A 255 11.78 -13.85 10.29
C ILE A 255 10.71 -13.28 9.34
N TYR A 256 9.46 -13.31 9.79
CA TYR A 256 8.32 -12.82 9.04
C TYR A 256 8.23 -11.28 9.02
N ALA A 257 7.42 -10.76 8.10
CA ALA A 257 7.22 -9.32 7.86
C ALA A 257 7.03 -8.49 9.15
N GLY A 258 6.27 -8.98 10.11
CA GLY A 258 6.02 -8.28 11.38
C GLY A 258 7.27 -7.96 12.20
N LEU A 259 8.37 -8.69 11.99
CA LEU A 259 9.64 -8.47 12.71
C LEU A 259 10.68 -7.69 11.88
N SER A 260 10.58 -7.71 10.55
CA SER A 260 11.55 -7.09 9.64
C SER A 260 11.06 -5.80 9.00
N ALA A 261 9.73 -5.60 8.89
CA ALA A 261 9.16 -4.49 8.13
C ALA A 261 9.62 -3.11 8.60
N HIS A 262 9.81 -2.90 9.89
CA HIS A 262 10.28 -1.60 10.40
C HIS A 262 11.66 -1.23 9.83
N ASP A 263 12.59 -2.18 9.81
CA ASP A 263 13.93 -1.96 9.26
C ASP A 263 13.87 -1.83 7.75
N ILE A 264 13.12 -2.67 7.05
CA ILE A 264 12.91 -2.59 5.60
C ILE A 264 12.30 -1.23 5.22
N ASN A 265 11.28 -0.76 5.92
CA ASN A 265 10.64 0.54 5.64
C ASN A 265 11.61 1.71 5.86
N ARG A 266 12.39 1.69 6.96
CA ARG A 266 13.44 2.68 7.20
C ARG A 266 14.48 2.70 6.07
N ASP A 267 14.97 1.53 5.67
CA ASP A 267 16.01 1.40 4.67
C ASP A 267 15.46 1.69 3.25
N THR A 268 14.18 1.43 2.99
CA THR A 268 13.45 1.88 1.80
C THR A 268 13.41 3.41 1.72
N MET A 269 13.09 4.11 2.81
CA MET A 269 13.13 5.57 2.86
C MET A 269 14.55 6.10 2.61
N ALA A 270 15.56 5.48 3.20
CA ALA A 270 16.96 5.86 2.96
C ALA A 270 17.35 5.65 1.50
N ALA A 271 16.97 4.51 0.90
CA ALA A 271 17.22 4.22 -0.51
C ALA A 271 16.53 5.23 -1.44
N MET A 272 15.28 5.64 -1.15
CA MET A 272 14.60 6.70 -1.92
C MET A 272 15.37 8.02 -1.92
N ALA A 273 15.99 8.37 -0.80
CA ALA A 273 16.72 9.64 -0.68
C ALA A 273 18.00 9.70 -1.55
N GLU A 274 18.53 8.57 -1.99
CA GLU A 274 19.68 8.49 -2.90
C GLU A 274 19.35 8.93 -4.34
N TYR A 275 18.04 8.95 -4.70
CA TYR A 275 17.57 9.37 -6.02
C TYR A 275 17.08 10.81 -5.94
N ALA A 276 17.75 11.73 -6.69
CA ALA A 276 17.41 13.15 -6.67
C ALA A 276 16.02 13.42 -7.22
N ASP A 277 15.72 12.92 -8.41
CA ASP A 277 14.50 13.19 -9.17
C ASP A 277 13.95 11.94 -9.84
N GLY A 278 12.70 12.03 -10.35
CA GLY A 278 12.01 11.04 -11.17
C GLY A 278 11.25 9.97 -10.37
N PRO A 279 10.45 9.16 -11.09
CA PRO A 279 9.56 8.18 -10.48
C PRO A 279 10.33 7.00 -9.89
N LEU A 280 9.75 6.40 -8.85
CA LEU A 280 10.25 5.17 -8.24
C LEU A 280 9.24 4.02 -8.36
N GLY A 281 8.10 4.26 -9.07
CA GLY A 281 7.01 3.31 -9.23
C GLY A 281 6.10 3.22 -8.00
N VAL A 282 5.36 2.15 -7.90
CA VAL A 282 4.50 1.86 -6.75
C VAL A 282 5.31 1.09 -5.71
N LEU A 283 5.45 1.66 -4.52
CA LEU A 283 6.11 0.98 -3.41
C LEU A 283 5.08 0.22 -2.59
N VAL A 284 5.09 -1.11 -2.69
CA VAL A 284 4.10 -1.99 -2.06
C VAL A 284 4.67 -2.53 -0.76
N CYS A 285 4.29 -1.90 0.36
CA CYS A 285 4.95 -2.06 1.66
C CYS A 285 4.12 -2.87 2.66
N ASP A 286 4.81 -3.57 3.56
CA ASP A 286 4.22 -4.05 4.80
C ASP A 286 4.22 -2.93 5.85
N PHE A 287 3.22 -2.97 6.75
CA PHE A 287 3.10 -2.06 7.89
C PHE A 287 3.27 -0.59 7.49
N MET A 288 2.54 -0.16 6.46
CA MET A 288 2.56 1.21 5.98
C MET A 288 2.25 2.19 7.11
N THR A 289 3.05 3.24 7.21
CA THR A 289 2.87 4.34 8.17
C THR A 289 2.60 5.66 7.46
N ALA A 290 2.02 6.63 8.15
CA ALA A 290 1.80 7.95 7.60
C ALA A 290 3.12 8.64 7.19
N GLU A 291 4.21 8.41 7.94
CA GLU A 291 5.53 8.94 7.64
C GLU A 291 6.10 8.35 6.33
N LEU A 292 6.00 7.03 6.15
CA LEU A 292 6.46 6.38 4.93
C LEU A 292 5.61 6.82 3.73
N ALA A 293 4.29 6.84 3.88
CA ALA A 293 3.38 7.30 2.82
C ALA A 293 3.69 8.76 2.41
N GLU A 294 3.92 9.66 3.37
CA GLU A 294 4.27 11.06 3.11
C GLU A 294 5.62 11.17 2.38
N ALA A 295 6.62 10.38 2.77
CA ALA A 295 7.93 10.35 2.09
C ALA A 295 7.80 9.89 0.63
N ILE A 296 6.95 8.89 0.35
CA ILE A 296 6.67 8.38 -0.99
C ILE A 296 5.91 9.43 -1.82
N ILE A 297 4.83 9.99 -1.27
CA ILE A 297 4.01 11.04 -1.92
C ILE A 297 4.87 12.25 -2.29
N GLY A 298 5.74 12.68 -1.37
CA GLY A 298 6.62 13.83 -1.55
C GLY A 298 7.58 13.73 -2.76
N ARG A 299 7.76 12.53 -3.33
CA ARG A 299 8.55 12.33 -4.55
C ARG A 299 7.91 12.96 -5.79
N ASN A 300 6.59 13.07 -5.81
CA ASN A 300 5.85 13.61 -6.95
C ASN A 300 5.88 15.14 -7.04
N PHE A 301 6.40 15.82 -6.02
CA PHE A 301 6.38 17.29 -5.89
C PHE A 301 7.78 17.90 -5.75
N LYS A 302 8.80 17.21 -6.24
CA LYS A 302 10.20 17.70 -6.28
C LYS A 302 10.56 18.31 -7.61
#